data_33db3e5f953078f2fcbbc6bb3053eb27
#
_entry.id   33db3e5f953078f2fcbbc6bb3053eb27
#
_cell.length_a   1.000
_cell.length_b   1.000
_cell.length_c   1.000
_cell.angle_alpha   90.00
_cell.angle_beta   90.00
_cell.angle_gamma   90.00
#
_symmetry.space_group_name_H-M   'P 1'
#
loop_
_entity.id
_entity.type
_entity.pdbx_description
1 polymer ?
#
loop_
_entity_poly.entity_id
_entity_poly.type
_entity_poly.pdbx_seq_one_letter_code
_entity_poly.pdbx_strand_id
1 'polypeptide(L)'
;MKAIQTQSIMIQNLCVPCFNRCRYCLLSWDGKPVGTAWERGVVLAERYISELRAARRGVNVSYAFGYSMEHPELRKALQTLRRLGSPTAEFLQCDGMAMRDEGQCRELMQMLKAEGIKNLNFTVYGLKDYHDRFAGRIGDYDLLLRMMNAADQAGISFDSGIPITKENVRQTDELVGLLKHAGSRSVTLFIPHEEGRGKTLNPIRLEQDDLTALSPESSGLLNRTIYRTESEWLSCADPVQETKRMILLSFRSDNVDRYETRSAISVVEEIEALDEAYHSAFPDFAELAKEYGDAAGKRLYRIRDLHHHYRALFAADHNLELYDVTDERQSGSRRS
;
A
#
# COMPACT_ATOMS: atom_id res chain seq x y z
N MET A 1 3.70 -24.74 15.22
CA MET A 1 3.66 -23.32 14.78
C MET A 1 3.52 -22.41 16.00
N LYS A 2 4.20 -21.28 16.04
CA LYS A 2 3.93 -20.25 17.06
C LYS A 2 2.59 -19.58 16.71
N ALA A 3 1.75 -19.32 17.72
CA ALA A 3 0.47 -18.66 17.50
C ALA A 3 0.65 -17.29 16.85
N ILE A 4 -0.13 -16.99 15.83
CA ILE A 4 -0.15 -15.69 15.17
C ILE A 4 -0.92 -14.70 16.07
N GLN A 5 -0.30 -13.57 16.39
CA GLN A 5 -0.90 -12.57 17.26
C GLN A 5 -1.30 -11.31 16.48
N THR A 6 -2.52 -10.87 16.64
CA THR A 6 -2.97 -9.59 16.09
C THR A 6 -2.27 -8.45 16.82
N GLN A 7 -1.44 -7.69 16.09
CA GLN A 7 -0.66 -6.56 16.59
C GLN A 7 -1.41 -5.23 16.41
N SER A 8 -2.12 -5.11 15.29
CA SER A 8 -2.84 -3.90 14.95
C SER A 8 -4.10 -4.19 14.15
N ILE A 9 -5.09 -3.34 14.34
CA ILE A 9 -6.33 -3.30 13.57
C ILE A 9 -6.50 -1.89 13.04
N MET A 10 -6.50 -1.76 11.73
CA MET A 10 -6.77 -0.50 11.07
C MET A 10 -8.19 -0.52 10.51
N ILE A 11 -8.96 0.48 10.85
CA ILE A 11 -10.32 0.69 10.33
C ILE A 11 -10.27 1.83 9.35
N GLN A 12 -10.79 1.63 8.16
CA GLN A 12 -10.83 2.70 7.16
C GLN A 12 -12.18 2.77 6.44
N ASN A 13 -12.55 4.00 6.09
CA ASN A 13 -13.54 4.23 5.05
C ASN A 13 -12.78 4.33 3.73
N LEU A 14 -13.01 3.37 2.83
CA LEU A 14 -12.43 3.46 1.50
C LEU A 14 -13.12 4.57 0.73
N CYS A 15 -12.38 5.60 0.43
CA CYS A 15 -12.84 6.71 -0.39
C CYS A 15 -12.12 6.70 -1.73
N VAL A 16 -12.88 6.95 -2.72
CA VAL A 16 -12.47 7.07 -4.11
C VAL A 16 -13.22 8.25 -4.71
N PRO A 17 -12.80 8.79 -5.82
CA PRO A 17 -12.15 8.13 -6.94
C PRO A 17 -10.61 8.18 -6.90
N CYS A 18 -9.97 7.15 -7.50
CA CYS A 18 -8.60 7.22 -7.99
C CYS A 18 -8.64 7.30 -9.51
N PHE A 19 -8.05 8.33 -10.10
CA PHE A 19 -8.10 8.57 -11.54
C PHE A 19 -7.01 7.83 -12.32
N ASN A 20 -6.06 7.17 -11.63
CA ASN A 20 -5.01 6.38 -12.25
C ASN A 20 -5.43 4.94 -12.49
N ARG A 21 -4.73 4.27 -13.42
CA ARG A 21 -4.85 2.85 -13.74
C ARG A 21 -3.48 2.19 -13.67
N CYS A 22 -2.76 2.46 -12.58
CA CYS A 22 -1.37 2.05 -12.41
C CYS A 22 -1.17 0.56 -12.66
N ARG A 23 -0.10 0.21 -13.38
CA ARG A 23 0.23 -1.18 -13.71
C ARG A 23 0.48 -2.06 -12.49
N TYR A 24 0.83 -1.48 -11.36
CA TYR A 24 1.11 -2.20 -10.11
C TYR A 24 0.00 -2.12 -9.06
N CYS A 25 -1.17 -1.59 -9.39
CA CYS A 25 -2.23 -1.34 -8.43
C CYS A 25 -2.63 -2.61 -7.66
N LEU A 26 -2.42 -2.58 -6.36
CA LEU A 26 -2.76 -3.67 -5.44
C LEU A 26 -4.26 -3.94 -5.41
N LEU A 27 -5.07 -2.87 -5.48
CA LEU A 27 -6.52 -2.94 -5.45
C LEU A 27 -7.13 -3.37 -6.78
N SER A 28 -6.33 -3.53 -7.84
CA SER A 28 -6.81 -3.77 -9.20
C SER A 28 -7.91 -2.79 -9.64
N TRP A 29 -7.79 -1.54 -9.18
CA TRP A 29 -8.80 -0.51 -9.28
C TRP A 29 -9.29 -0.28 -10.74
N ASP A 30 -10.58 -0.40 -10.97
CA ASP A 30 -11.22 -0.25 -12.30
C ASP A 30 -11.86 1.12 -12.55
N GLY A 31 -11.81 2.00 -11.55
CA GLY A 31 -12.38 3.35 -11.62
C GLY A 31 -13.78 3.50 -11.05
N LYS A 32 -14.42 2.42 -10.65
CA LYS A 32 -15.74 2.53 -10.04
C LYS A 32 -15.63 2.96 -8.59
N PRO A 33 -16.40 3.95 -8.14
CA PRO A 33 -16.44 4.32 -6.74
C PRO A 33 -16.91 3.15 -5.87
N VAL A 34 -16.17 2.85 -4.80
CA VAL A 34 -16.53 1.83 -3.78
C VAL A 34 -16.61 2.46 -2.38
N GLY A 35 -16.90 3.75 -2.31
CA GLY A 35 -17.08 4.44 -1.05
C GLY A 35 -18.37 4.02 -0.33
N THR A 36 -18.43 4.27 0.97
CA THR A 36 -19.69 4.28 1.73
C THR A 36 -20.11 5.71 2.00
N ALA A 37 -21.38 5.92 2.33
CA ALA A 37 -21.82 7.24 2.79
C ALA A 37 -20.92 7.67 3.97
N TRP A 38 -20.35 8.87 3.87
CA TRP A 38 -19.32 9.34 4.80
C TRP A 38 -19.77 9.23 6.26
N GLU A 39 -20.93 9.79 6.59
CA GLU A 39 -21.46 9.81 7.96
C GLU A 39 -21.69 8.42 8.51
N ARG A 40 -22.27 7.53 7.70
CA ARG A 40 -22.52 6.14 8.05
C ARG A 40 -21.23 5.39 8.35
N GLY A 41 -20.23 5.54 7.49
CA GLY A 41 -18.93 4.91 7.68
C GLY A 41 -18.17 5.42 8.90
N VAL A 42 -18.27 6.72 9.22
CA VAL A 42 -17.66 7.30 10.41
C VAL A 42 -18.31 6.80 11.68
N VAL A 43 -19.64 6.79 11.75
CA VAL A 43 -20.38 6.27 12.92
C VAL A 43 -20.01 4.81 13.19
N LEU A 44 -19.94 4.00 12.14
CA LEU A 44 -19.52 2.61 12.26
C LEU A 44 -18.07 2.47 12.72
N ALA A 45 -17.16 3.26 12.18
CA ALA A 45 -15.76 3.27 12.59
C ALA A 45 -15.59 3.65 14.08
N GLU A 46 -16.30 4.66 14.53
CA GLU A 46 -16.29 5.07 15.94
C GLU A 46 -16.74 3.95 16.87
N ARG A 47 -17.84 3.30 16.54
CA ARG A 47 -18.33 2.13 17.29
C ARG A 47 -17.29 1.02 17.36
N TYR A 48 -16.72 0.63 16.21
CA TYR A 48 -15.73 -0.44 16.11
C TYR A 48 -14.45 -0.12 16.89
N ILE A 49 -13.95 1.11 16.77
CA ILE A 49 -12.77 1.57 17.51
C ILE A 49 -13.04 1.48 19.02
N SER A 50 -14.21 1.94 19.47
CA SER A 50 -14.59 1.92 20.87
C SER A 50 -14.67 0.48 21.42
N GLU A 51 -15.39 -0.41 20.72
CA GLU A 51 -15.52 -1.82 21.11
C GLU A 51 -14.17 -2.53 21.18
N LEU A 52 -13.31 -2.36 20.14
CA LEU A 52 -12.03 -3.02 20.06
C LEU A 52 -11.02 -2.50 21.09
N ARG A 53 -10.95 -1.19 21.30
CA ARG A 53 -10.07 -0.61 22.35
C ARG A 53 -10.47 -1.06 23.76
N ALA A 54 -11.75 -1.25 24.00
CA ALA A 54 -12.24 -1.75 25.29
C ALA A 54 -11.91 -3.24 25.50
N ALA A 55 -12.07 -4.07 24.47
CA ALA A 55 -11.94 -5.53 24.55
C ALA A 55 -10.51 -6.05 24.31
N ARG A 56 -9.72 -5.39 23.47
CA ARG A 56 -8.41 -5.86 22.98
C ARG A 56 -7.27 -4.96 23.50
N ARG A 57 -7.06 -4.95 24.81
CA ARG A 57 -5.95 -4.20 25.44
C ARG A 57 -4.61 -4.72 24.91
N GLY A 58 -3.77 -3.81 24.40
CA GLY A 58 -2.46 -4.15 23.82
C GLY A 58 -2.45 -4.30 22.30
N VAL A 59 -3.63 -4.30 21.65
CA VAL A 59 -3.74 -4.22 20.18
C VAL A 59 -3.83 -2.74 19.79
N ASN A 60 -3.03 -2.32 18.81
CA ASN A 60 -3.12 -0.97 18.26
C ASN A 60 -4.34 -0.85 17.34
N VAL A 61 -5.39 -0.12 17.79
CA VAL A 61 -6.59 0.14 16.98
C VAL A 61 -6.57 1.56 16.48
N SER A 62 -6.49 1.74 15.17
CA SER A 62 -6.38 3.04 14.50
C SER A 62 -7.45 3.23 13.42
N TYR A 63 -7.71 4.50 13.10
CA TYR A 63 -8.53 4.88 11.96
C TYR A 63 -7.66 5.41 10.84
N ALA A 64 -7.97 5.04 9.62
CA ALA A 64 -7.34 5.56 8.43
C ALA A 64 -8.39 6.00 7.40
N PHE A 65 -7.93 6.78 6.47
CA PHE A 65 -8.74 7.24 5.35
C PHE A 65 -7.99 6.92 4.06
N GLY A 66 -8.48 5.93 3.31
CA GLY A 66 -7.85 5.52 2.07
C GLY A 66 -8.13 6.50 0.93
N TYR A 67 -7.10 6.93 0.21
CA TYR A 67 -7.19 7.78 -1.00
C TYR A 67 -8.12 8.99 -0.85
N SER A 68 -7.77 9.89 0.05
CA SER A 68 -8.66 10.95 0.51
C SER A 68 -8.70 12.22 -0.35
N MET A 69 -7.70 12.44 -1.22
CA MET A 69 -7.50 13.72 -1.90
C MET A 69 -8.71 14.19 -2.74
N GLU A 70 -9.50 13.26 -3.25
CA GLU A 70 -10.67 13.55 -4.08
C GLU A 70 -12.00 13.39 -3.32
N HIS A 71 -11.94 13.30 -1.99
CA HIS A 71 -13.16 13.25 -1.21
C HIS A 71 -13.93 14.58 -1.32
N PRO A 72 -15.23 14.59 -1.62
CA PRO A 72 -16.00 15.83 -1.75
C PRO A 72 -15.95 16.72 -0.49
N GLU A 73 -15.87 16.09 0.69
CA GLU A 73 -15.77 16.76 1.98
C GLU A 73 -14.37 16.54 2.62
N LEU A 74 -13.29 16.73 1.83
CA LEU A 74 -11.92 16.44 2.28
C LEU A 74 -11.58 17.09 3.62
N ARG A 75 -11.96 18.36 3.83
CA ARG A 75 -11.71 19.07 5.09
C ARG A 75 -12.35 18.35 6.28
N LYS A 76 -13.61 17.93 6.16
CA LYS A 76 -14.33 17.19 7.20
C LYS A 76 -13.70 15.81 7.47
N ALA A 77 -13.21 15.16 6.40
CA ALA A 77 -12.48 13.90 6.50
C ALA A 77 -11.18 14.07 7.31
N LEU A 78 -10.39 15.10 7.04
CA LEU A 78 -9.16 15.41 7.78
C LEU A 78 -9.43 15.73 9.25
N GLN A 79 -10.48 16.47 9.54
CA GLN A 79 -10.91 16.75 10.92
C GLN A 79 -11.31 15.47 11.65
N THR A 80 -11.97 14.54 10.97
CA THR A 80 -12.35 13.24 11.54
C THR A 80 -11.11 12.37 11.83
N LEU A 81 -10.11 12.34 10.93
CA LEU A 81 -8.85 11.65 11.18
C LEU A 81 -8.19 12.13 12.50
N ARG A 82 -8.11 13.44 12.68
CA ARG A 82 -7.57 14.02 13.92
C ARG A 82 -8.40 13.65 15.16
N ARG A 83 -9.71 13.79 15.07
CA ARG A 83 -10.63 13.48 16.18
C ARG A 83 -10.54 12.02 16.63
N LEU A 84 -10.37 11.10 15.67
CA LEU A 84 -10.23 9.67 15.96
C LEU A 84 -8.79 9.24 16.32
N GLY A 85 -7.86 10.18 16.35
CA GLY A 85 -6.47 9.92 16.73
C GLY A 85 -5.73 9.07 15.71
N SER A 86 -5.98 9.30 14.40
CA SER A 86 -5.27 8.61 13.33
C SER A 86 -3.78 8.93 13.37
N PRO A 87 -2.89 7.94 13.24
CA PRO A 87 -1.45 8.17 13.10
C PRO A 87 -1.10 8.87 11.79
N THR A 88 -2.01 8.88 10.80
CA THR A 88 -1.83 9.52 9.50
C THR A 88 -2.56 10.87 9.38
N ALA A 89 -2.99 11.46 10.51
CA ALA A 89 -3.76 12.71 10.49
C ALA A 89 -3.01 13.93 9.91
N GLU A 90 -1.68 13.87 9.84
CA GLU A 90 -0.82 14.93 9.32
C GLU A 90 -0.15 14.56 7.98
N PHE A 91 -0.52 13.41 7.43
CA PHE A 91 0.10 12.82 6.23
C PHE A 91 -0.95 12.44 5.20
N LEU A 92 -0.69 12.71 3.92
CA LEU A 92 -1.54 12.28 2.80
C LEU A 92 -0.73 11.66 1.67
N GLN A 93 -1.30 10.62 1.07
CA GLN A 93 -0.85 10.05 -0.19
C GLN A 93 -1.44 10.84 -1.36
N CYS A 94 -0.58 11.31 -2.26
CA CYS A 94 -0.97 12.15 -3.39
C CYS A 94 -0.85 11.40 -4.72
N ASP A 95 -1.65 10.35 -4.88
CA ASP A 95 -1.72 9.55 -6.12
C ASP A 95 -3.14 9.53 -6.67
N GLY A 96 -3.27 9.44 -7.99
CA GLY A 96 -4.55 9.30 -8.66
C GLY A 96 -5.52 10.47 -8.46
N MET A 97 -5.00 11.65 -8.28
CA MET A 97 -5.76 12.88 -8.11
C MET A 97 -6.43 13.33 -9.42
N ALA A 98 -7.51 14.11 -9.33
CA ALA A 98 -8.09 14.80 -10.48
C ALA A 98 -7.09 15.78 -11.10
N MET A 99 -7.20 16.01 -12.42
CA MET A 99 -6.40 17.04 -13.08
C MET A 99 -6.71 18.41 -12.51
N ARG A 100 -5.67 19.19 -12.25
CA ARG A 100 -5.74 20.55 -11.70
C ARG A 100 -4.76 21.46 -12.42
N ASP A 101 -5.15 22.70 -12.60
CA ASP A 101 -4.24 23.77 -12.99
C ASP A 101 -3.41 24.25 -11.78
N GLU A 102 -2.49 25.18 -12.00
CA GLU A 102 -1.63 25.71 -10.95
C GLU A 102 -2.38 26.44 -9.84
N GLY A 103 -3.46 27.17 -10.19
CA GLY A 103 -4.31 27.86 -9.22
C GLY A 103 -4.99 26.88 -8.27
N GLN A 104 -5.63 25.87 -8.84
CA GLN A 104 -6.30 24.81 -8.11
C GLN A 104 -5.32 23.99 -7.24
N CYS A 105 -4.09 23.74 -7.72
CA CYS A 105 -3.06 23.10 -6.91
C CYS A 105 -2.68 23.95 -5.69
N ARG A 106 -2.46 25.26 -5.88
CA ARG A 106 -2.16 26.19 -4.77
C ARG A 106 -3.29 26.26 -3.75
N GLU A 107 -4.53 26.42 -4.20
CA GLU A 107 -5.70 26.46 -3.31
C GLU A 107 -5.82 25.19 -2.46
N LEU A 108 -5.63 24.02 -3.09
CA LEU A 108 -5.66 22.74 -2.38
C LEU A 108 -4.55 22.67 -1.33
N MET A 109 -3.31 23.04 -1.67
CA MET A 109 -2.19 23.00 -0.73
C MET A 109 -2.37 23.99 0.44
N GLN A 110 -2.90 25.16 0.18
CA GLN A 110 -3.23 26.12 1.25
C GLN A 110 -4.30 25.56 2.21
N MET A 111 -5.32 24.93 1.66
CA MET A 111 -6.36 24.25 2.45
C MET A 111 -5.76 23.12 3.30
N LEU A 112 -4.92 22.26 2.71
CA LEU A 112 -4.25 21.16 3.43
C LEU A 112 -3.36 21.68 4.55
N LYS A 113 -2.60 22.75 4.29
CA LYS A 113 -1.78 23.41 5.32
C LYS A 113 -2.62 23.94 6.46
N ALA A 114 -3.72 24.63 6.15
CA ALA A 114 -4.66 25.15 7.16
C ALA A 114 -5.30 24.03 8.00
N GLU A 115 -5.53 22.85 7.39
CA GLU A 115 -6.00 21.64 8.08
C GLU A 115 -4.87 20.85 8.77
N GLY A 116 -3.66 21.39 8.87
CA GLY A 116 -2.56 20.82 9.63
C GLY A 116 -1.82 19.66 8.98
N ILE A 117 -1.95 19.50 7.66
CA ILE A 117 -1.12 18.53 6.93
C ILE A 117 0.33 19.02 6.90
N LYS A 118 1.25 18.16 7.30
CA LYS A 118 2.68 18.46 7.41
C LYS A 118 3.50 17.78 6.34
N ASN A 119 3.04 16.62 5.87
CA ASN A 119 3.78 15.83 4.90
C ASN A 119 2.86 15.20 3.85
N LEU A 120 3.35 15.16 2.62
CA LEU A 120 2.71 14.49 1.48
C LEU A 120 3.62 13.38 0.97
N ASN A 121 3.05 12.37 0.34
CA ASN A 121 3.82 11.36 -0.36
C ASN A 121 3.36 11.27 -1.82
N PHE A 122 4.30 11.27 -2.74
CA PHE A 122 4.07 11.13 -4.17
C PHE A 122 4.72 9.87 -4.70
N THR A 123 4.01 9.11 -5.51
CA THR A 123 4.60 7.98 -6.23
C THR A 123 4.89 8.38 -7.66
N VAL A 124 6.16 8.37 -8.05
CA VAL A 124 6.61 8.76 -9.40
C VAL A 124 7.21 7.54 -10.09
N TYR A 125 6.57 7.09 -11.16
CA TYR A 125 6.90 5.81 -11.81
C TYR A 125 8.13 5.86 -12.71
N GLY A 126 8.55 7.03 -13.14
CA GLY A 126 9.66 7.24 -14.06
C GLY A 126 9.63 8.63 -14.66
N LEU A 127 10.41 8.89 -15.70
CA LEU A 127 10.31 10.12 -16.48
C LEU A 127 8.96 10.20 -17.21
N LYS A 128 8.58 11.36 -17.68
CA LYS A 128 7.24 11.75 -18.13
C LYS A 128 6.52 10.67 -18.94
N ASP A 129 7.07 10.23 -20.04
CA ASP A 129 6.40 9.28 -20.94
C ASP A 129 6.22 7.89 -20.32
N TYR A 130 7.20 7.46 -19.53
CA TYR A 130 7.09 6.21 -18.79
C TYR A 130 6.09 6.33 -17.66
N HIS A 131 6.14 7.42 -16.91
CA HIS A 131 5.22 7.69 -15.81
C HIS A 131 3.77 7.64 -16.28
N ASP A 132 3.42 8.41 -17.31
CA ASP A 132 2.05 8.51 -17.81
C ASP A 132 1.52 7.17 -18.32
N ARG A 133 2.37 6.38 -19.02
CA ARG A 133 2.01 5.01 -19.43
C ARG A 133 1.81 4.08 -18.24
N PHE A 134 2.67 4.16 -17.23
CA PHE A 134 2.58 3.30 -16.05
C PHE A 134 1.38 3.65 -15.17
N ALA A 135 1.10 4.94 -15.00
CA ALA A 135 -0.08 5.47 -14.33
C ALA A 135 -1.39 5.16 -15.10
N GLY A 136 -1.29 4.90 -16.40
CA GLY A 136 -2.44 4.75 -17.29
C GLY A 136 -3.18 6.05 -17.52
N ARG A 137 -2.49 7.20 -17.45
CA ARG A 137 -3.09 8.54 -17.60
C ARG A 137 -2.10 9.56 -18.11
N ILE A 138 -2.39 10.13 -19.28
CA ILE A 138 -1.57 11.20 -19.88
C ILE A 138 -1.68 12.48 -19.03
N GLY A 139 -0.52 13.14 -18.79
CA GLY A 139 -0.41 14.38 -18.03
C GLY A 139 -0.36 14.19 -16.51
N ASP A 140 -0.32 12.95 -16.03
CA ASP A 140 -0.18 12.65 -14.60
C ASP A 140 1.16 13.15 -14.04
N TYR A 141 2.23 12.95 -14.79
CA TYR A 141 3.57 13.43 -14.42
C TYR A 141 3.60 14.96 -14.21
N ASP A 142 3.04 15.70 -15.15
CA ASP A 142 3.01 17.17 -15.07
C ASP A 142 2.11 17.63 -13.90
N LEU A 143 1.03 16.91 -13.61
CA LEU A 143 0.20 17.18 -12.43
C LEU A 143 0.99 16.99 -11.14
N LEU A 144 1.75 15.90 -11.00
CA LEU A 144 2.54 15.63 -9.80
C LEU A 144 3.60 16.76 -9.59
N LEU A 145 4.29 17.19 -10.64
CA LEU A 145 5.25 18.29 -10.53
C LEU A 145 4.59 19.61 -10.10
N ARG A 146 3.41 19.93 -10.65
CA ARG A 146 2.64 21.11 -10.20
C ARG A 146 2.24 20.99 -8.73
N MET A 147 1.81 19.81 -8.28
CA MET A 147 1.44 19.58 -6.89
C MET A 147 2.64 19.66 -5.95
N MET A 148 3.79 19.12 -6.33
CA MET A 148 5.04 19.25 -5.56
C MET A 148 5.46 20.71 -5.41
N ASN A 149 5.44 21.48 -6.50
CA ASN A 149 5.73 22.92 -6.47
C ASN A 149 4.75 23.68 -5.58
N ALA A 150 3.46 23.37 -5.66
CA ALA A 150 2.45 24.01 -4.81
C ALA A 150 2.61 23.62 -3.32
N ALA A 151 3.03 22.40 -3.03
CA ALA A 151 3.34 21.95 -1.67
C ALA A 151 4.52 22.70 -1.08
N ASP A 152 5.61 22.83 -1.84
CA ASP A 152 6.80 23.59 -1.44
C ASP A 152 6.45 25.06 -1.16
N GLN A 153 5.71 25.71 -2.05
CA GLN A 153 5.23 27.10 -1.86
C GLN A 153 4.33 27.26 -0.64
N ALA A 154 3.54 26.24 -0.28
CA ALA A 154 2.73 26.23 0.93
C ALA A 154 3.52 25.87 2.19
N GLY A 155 4.78 25.47 2.08
CA GLY A 155 5.61 24.99 3.18
C GLY A 155 5.12 23.66 3.75
N ILE A 156 4.60 22.79 2.90
CA ILE A 156 4.28 21.39 3.22
C ILE A 156 5.42 20.53 2.69
N SER A 157 6.07 19.76 3.57
CA SER A 157 7.11 18.82 3.17
C SER A 157 6.52 17.67 2.35
N PHE A 158 7.34 17.08 1.48
CA PHE A 158 6.92 15.87 0.79
C PHE A 158 8.07 14.87 0.61
N ASP A 159 7.69 13.62 0.51
CA ASP A 159 8.54 12.49 0.20
C ASP A 159 8.12 11.87 -1.13
N SER A 160 9.02 11.20 -1.83
CA SER A 160 8.74 10.57 -3.11
C SER A 160 9.11 9.09 -3.10
N GLY A 161 8.21 8.24 -3.60
CA GLY A 161 8.45 6.83 -3.82
C GLY A 161 8.58 6.51 -5.32
N ILE A 162 9.56 5.70 -5.69
CA ILE A 162 9.76 5.23 -7.07
C ILE A 162 9.62 3.71 -7.09
N PRO A 163 8.55 3.14 -7.68
CA PRO A 163 8.50 1.72 -7.97
C PRO A 163 9.49 1.39 -9.09
N ILE A 164 10.44 0.51 -8.79
CA ILE A 164 11.55 0.17 -9.71
C ILE A 164 11.34 -1.19 -10.35
N THR A 165 11.57 -1.26 -11.66
CA THR A 165 11.47 -2.45 -12.52
C THR A 165 12.61 -2.46 -13.53
N LYS A 166 12.77 -3.54 -14.30
CA LYS A 166 13.73 -3.59 -15.42
C LYS A 166 13.49 -2.51 -16.47
N GLU A 167 12.25 -2.03 -16.62
CA GLU A 167 11.91 -1.02 -17.63
C GLU A 167 12.35 0.39 -17.27
N ASN A 168 12.39 0.75 -15.96
CA ASN A 168 12.70 2.10 -15.53
C ASN A 168 14.02 2.23 -14.75
N VAL A 169 14.72 1.14 -14.44
CA VAL A 169 15.95 1.18 -13.64
C VAL A 169 17.00 2.13 -14.25
N ARG A 170 17.12 2.19 -15.56
CA ARG A 170 18.13 3.01 -16.26
C ARG A 170 17.83 4.53 -16.24
N GLN A 171 16.59 4.93 -15.99
CA GLN A 171 16.20 6.34 -15.85
C GLN A 171 16.10 6.78 -14.38
N THR A 172 16.34 5.88 -13.44
CA THR A 172 16.12 6.14 -12.01
C THR A 172 17.06 7.21 -11.47
N ASP A 173 18.33 7.22 -11.86
CA ASP A 173 19.29 8.24 -11.38
C ASP A 173 18.87 9.65 -11.78
N GLU A 174 18.44 9.85 -13.03
CA GLU A 174 17.91 11.12 -13.51
C GLU A 174 16.66 11.51 -12.74
N LEU A 175 15.72 10.57 -12.55
CA LEU A 175 14.49 10.82 -11.81
C LEU A 175 14.77 11.19 -10.35
N VAL A 176 15.68 10.51 -9.69
CA VAL A 176 16.10 10.83 -8.31
C VAL A 176 16.63 12.27 -8.23
N GLY A 177 17.49 12.66 -9.19
CA GLY A 177 18.00 14.02 -9.29
C GLY A 177 16.89 15.07 -9.45
N LEU A 178 15.93 14.82 -10.33
CA LEU A 178 14.77 15.70 -10.56
C LEU A 178 13.90 15.82 -9.29
N LEU A 179 13.61 14.74 -8.61
CA LEU A 179 12.79 14.78 -7.39
C LEU A 179 13.47 15.49 -6.23
N LYS A 180 14.78 15.32 -6.07
CA LYS A 180 15.57 16.10 -5.09
C LYS A 180 15.58 17.58 -5.42
N HIS A 181 15.76 17.92 -6.71
CA HIS A 181 15.70 19.31 -7.17
C HIS A 181 14.31 19.94 -6.97
N ALA A 182 13.24 19.15 -7.10
CA ALA A 182 11.87 19.59 -6.84
C ALA A 182 11.56 19.77 -5.33
N GLY A 183 12.51 19.48 -4.44
CA GLY A 183 12.36 19.68 -3.01
C GLY A 183 11.88 18.44 -2.23
N SER A 184 11.89 17.25 -2.85
CA SER A 184 11.55 16.02 -2.11
C SER A 184 12.52 15.82 -0.94
N ARG A 185 11.99 15.75 0.28
CA ARG A 185 12.76 15.56 1.52
C ARG A 185 13.47 14.22 1.55
N SER A 186 12.79 13.19 1.07
CA SER A 186 13.37 11.86 0.87
C SER A 186 12.86 11.23 -0.43
N VAL A 187 13.71 10.42 -1.05
CA VAL A 187 13.35 9.57 -2.18
C VAL A 187 13.59 8.12 -1.76
N THR A 188 12.63 7.25 -2.02
CA THR A 188 12.71 5.82 -1.69
C THR A 188 12.45 4.98 -2.93
N LEU A 189 13.30 4.01 -3.19
CA LEU A 189 13.05 3.00 -4.20
C LEU A 189 12.32 1.80 -3.57
N PHE A 190 11.35 1.26 -4.26
CA PHE A 190 10.67 0.05 -3.85
C PHE A 190 10.32 -0.85 -5.03
N ILE A 191 10.26 -2.15 -4.77
CA ILE A 191 9.85 -3.13 -5.78
C ILE A 191 8.34 -3.34 -5.66
N PRO A 192 7.56 -3.22 -6.76
CA PRO A 192 6.12 -3.46 -6.74
C PRO A 192 5.75 -4.82 -6.14
N HIS A 193 4.66 -4.86 -5.39
CA HIS A 193 4.14 -6.10 -4.82
C HIS A 193 3.70 -7.08 -5.90
N GLU A 194 3.76 -8.37 -5.60
CA GLU A 194 3.28 -9.44 -6.48
C GLU A 194 1.79 -9.74 -6.23
N GLU A 195 0.98 -8.68 -6.20
CA GLU A 195 -0.45 -8.76 -5.93
C GLU A 195 -1.27 -7.80 -6.78
N GLY A 196 -2.56 -8.03 -6.90
CA GLY A 196 -3.42 -7.28 -7.78
C GLY A 196 -2.84 -7.23 -9.20
N ARG A 197 -2.87 -6.05 -9.84
CA ARG A 197 -2.20 -5.86 -11.14
C ARG A 197 -0.67 -5.99 -11.07
N GLY A 198 -0.06 -5.85 -9.90
CA GLY A 198 1.37 -6.04 -9.73
C GLY A 198 1.87 -7.42 -10.15
N LYS A 199 1.02 -8.45 -10.16
CA LYS A 199 1.33 -9.79 -10.72
C LYS A 199 1.73 -9.72 -12.20
N THR A 200 1.15 -8.80 -12.97
CA THR A 200 1.47 -8.62 -14.39
C THR A 200 2.87 -8.05 -14.63
N LEU A 201 3.53 -7.57 -13.58
CA LEU A 201 4.89 -7.04 -13.65
C LEU A 201 5.98 -8.11 -13.44
N ASN A 202 5.61 -9.37 -13.17
CA ASN A 202 6.58 -10.44 -12.96
C ASN A 202 7.63 -10.59 -14.08
N PRO A 203 7.30 -10.43 -15.38
CA PRO A 203 8.31 -10.50 -16.45
C PRO A 203 9.36 -9.38 -16.40
N ILE A 204 9.03 -8.25 -15.79
CA ILE A 204 9.90 -7.08 -15.67
C ILE A 204 10.33 -6.79 -14.23
N ARG A 205 10.10 -7.74 -13.32
CA ARG A 205 10.55 -7.62 -11.92
C ARG A 205 12.06 -7.47 -11.86
N LEU A 206 12.52 -6.58 -11.00
CA LEU A 206 13.93 -6.28 -10.83
C LEU A 206 14.71 -7.50 -10.34
N GLU A 207 15.87 -7.71 -10.92
CA GLU A 207 16.86 -8.69 -10.50
C GLU A 207 18.07 -7.99 -9.86
N GLN A 208 18.87 -8.75 -9.13
CA GLN A 208 20.05 -8.21 -8.46
C GLN A 208 21.04 -7.56 -9.44
N ASP A 209 21.23 -8.17 -10.60
CA ASP A 209 22.16 -7.67 -11.62
C ASP A 209 21.68 -6.34 -12.22
N ASP A 210 20.37 -6.07 -12.25
CA ASP A 210 19.83 -4.81 -12.75
C ASP A 210 20.27 -3.63 -11.89
N LEU A 211 20.59 -3.85 -10.62
CA LEU A 211 21.07 -2.80 -9.70
C LEU A 211 22.39 -2.18 -10.16
N THR A 212 23.17 -2.86 -10.99
CA THR A 212 24.41 -2.31 -11.58
C THR A 212 24.16 -1.13 -12.52
N ALA A 213 22.92 -0.96 -12.97
CA ALA A 213 22.51 0.20 -13.79
C ALA A 213 22.28 1.49 -12.96
N LEU A 214 22.29 1.36 -11.62
CA LEU A 214 22.11 2.49 -10.71
C LEU A 214 23.46 3.01 -10.22
N SER A 215 23.56 4.31 -10.01
CA SER A 215 24.65 4.89 -9.25
C SER A 215 24.67 4.35 -7.81
N PRO A 216 25.82 4.39 -7.10
CA PRO A 216 25.86 4.03 -5.69
C PRO A 216 24.86 4.79 -4.81
N GLU A 217 24.62 6.06 -5.13
CA GLU A 217 23.65 6.90 -4.44
C GLU A 217 22.22 6.36 -4.60
N SER A 218 21.77 6.14 -5.83
CA SER A 218 20.42 5.62 -6.09
C SER A 218 20.25 4.18 -5.61
N SER A 219 21.26 3.34 -5.77
CA SER A 219 21.23 1.98 -5.25
C SER A 219 21.03 1.95 -3.72
N GLY A 220 21.62 2.90 -2.99
CA GLY A 220 21.44 3.07 -1.54
C GLY A 220 20.01 3.44 -1.12
N LEU A 221 19.16 3.92 -2.04
CA LEU A 221 17.76 4.25 -1.77
C LEU A 221 16.85 3.00 -1.76
N LEU A 222 17.31 1.87 -2.28
CA LEU A 222 16.62 0.59 -2.18
C LEU A 222 17.04 -0.13 -0.90
N ASN A 223 16.11 -0.33 0.01
CA ASN A 223 16.41 -0.99 1.28
C ASN A 223 16.68 -2.49 1.10
N ARG A 224 17.96 -2.88 1.00
CA ARG A 224 18.39 -4.27 0.82
C ARG A 224 18.14 -5.17 2.05
N THR A 225 17.70 -4.64 3.18
CA THR A 225 17.24 -5.48 4.29
C THR A 225 15.81 -5.98 4.07
N ILE A 226 15.03 -5.29 3.23
CA ILE A 226 13.64 -5.63 2.88
C ILE A 226 13.59 -6.40 1.56
N TYR A 227 14.43 -6.03 0.59
CA TYR A 227 14.44 -6.62 -0.76
C TYR A 227 15.71 -7.46 -0.95
N ARG A 228 15.55 -8.78 -0.98
CA ARG A 228 16.65 -9.75 -1.12
C ARG A 228 16.33 -10.77 -2.19
N THR A 229 17.35 -11.47 -2.67
CA THR A 229 17.14 -12.66 -3.49
C THR A 229 16.59 -13.78 -2.65
N GLU A 230 16.07 -14.80 -3.30
CA GLU A 230 15.58 -16.00 -2.63
C GLU A 230 16.64 -16.66 -1.79
N SER A 231 17.85 -16.89 -2.36
CA SER A 231 18.99 -17.48 -1.62
C SER A 231 19.39 -16.66 -0.40
N GLU A 232 19.35 -15.32 -0.49
CA GLU A 232 19.62 -14.43 0.65
C GLU A 232 18.55 -14.59 1.74
N TRP A 233 17.27 -14.77 1.37
CA TRP A 233 16.19 -15.02 2.33
C TRP A 233 16.31 -16.40 2.99
N LEU A 234 16.61 -17.45 2.23
CA LEU A 234 16.78 -18.81 2.75
C LEU A 234 17.99 -18.96 3.66
N SER A 235 19.03 -18.14 3.47
CA SER A 235 20.20 -18.11 4.35
C SER A 235 20.00 -17.32 5.64
N CYS A 236 18.89 -16.60 5.81
CA CYS A 236 18.60 -15.90 7.05
C CYS A 236 18.29 -16.89 8.18
N ALA A 237 18.87 -16.66 9.37
CA ALA A 237 18.72 -17.54 10.54
C ALA A 237 17.27 -17.59 11.08
N ASP A 238 16.43 -16.62 10.75
CA ASP A 238 15.01 -16.56 11.14
C ASP A 238 14.16 -16.12 9.92
N PRO A 239 14.03 -16.99 8.89
CA PRO A 239 13.19 -16.67 7.76
C PRO A 239 11.73 -16.73 8.18
N VAL A 240 11.09 -15.60 8.23
CA VAL A 240 9.64 -15.47 8.36
C VAL A 240 8.96 -16.33 9.42
N GLN A 241 9.05 -15.91 10.64
CA GLN A 241 7.98 -16.26 11.56
C GLN A 241 6.84 -15.26 11.33
N GLU A 242 5.82 -15.67 10.59
CA GLU A 242 4.54 -14.95 10.52
C GLU A 242 3.84 -15.06 11.89
N THR A 243 4.39 -14.39 12.89
CA THR A 243 3.85 -14.38 14.25
C THR A 243 3.00 -13.16 14.52
N LYS A 244 2.91 -12.26 13.54
CA LYS A 244 2.24 -10.97 13.68
C LYS A 244 1.22 -10.78 12.59
N ARG A 245 -0.01 -10.47 13.00
CA ARG A 245 -1.14 -10.15 12.12
C ARG A 245 -1.47 -8.67 12.21
N MET A 246 -1.70 -8.06 11.06
CA MET A 246 -2.34 -6.77 10.93
C MET A 246 -3.66 -6.95 10.19
N ILE A 247 -4.77 -6.51 10.80
CA ILE A 247 -6.11 -6.59 10.21
C ILE A 247 -6.49 -5.22 9.66
N LEU A 248 -6.95 -5.18 8.41
CA LEU A 248 -7.53 -4.01 7.80
C LEU A 248 -9.03 -4.22 7.57
N LEU A 249 -9.85 -3.43 8.26
CA LEU A 249 -11.29 -3.38 8.06
C LEU A 249 -11.66 -2.19 7.18
N SER A 250 -11.98 -2.45 5.92
CA SER A 250 -12.41 -1.40 5.00
C SER A 250 -13.94 -1.39 4.87
N PHE A 251 -14.56 -0.28 5.26
CA PHE A 251 -15.99 -0.07 5.08
C PHE A 251 -16.26 0.48 3.69
N ARG A 252 -17.10 -0.23 2.95
CA ARG A 252 -17.46 0.05 1.57
C ARG A 252 -18.96 -0.12 1.38
N SER A 253 -19.48 0.41 0.29
CA SER A 253 -20.92 0.31 -0.04
C SER A 253 -21.43 -1.12 -0.17
N ASP A 254 -20.55 -2.07 -0.55
CA ASP A 254 -20.92 -3.48 -0.76
C ASP A 254 -20.80 -4.35 0.50
N ASN A 255 -20.23 -3.85 1.60
CA ASN A 255 -20.02 -4.63 2.81
C ASN A 255 -20.48 -3.96 4.11
N VAL A 256 -20.81 -2.67 4.08
CA VAL A 256 -21.13 -1.89 5.29
C VAL A 256 -22.33 -2.46 6.04
N ASP A 257 -23.36 -2.94 5.35
CA ASP A 257 -24.56 -3.55 5.98
C ASP A 257 -24.20 -4.76 6.84
N ARG A 258 -23.26 -5.58 6.36
CA ARG A 258 -22.75 -6.73 7.12
C ARG A 258 -22.07 -6.30 8.41
N TYR A 259 -21.29 -5.24 8.37
CA TYR A 259 -20.58 -4.74 9.55
C TYR A 259 -21.49 -4.01 10.53
N GLU A 260 -22.53 -3.33 10.09
CA GLU A 260 -23.46 -2.62 10.97
C GLU A 260 -24.23 -3.54 11.91
N THR A 261 -24.55 -4.76 11.47
CA THR A 261 -25.33 -5.73 12.23
C THR A 261 -24.49 -6.59 13.18
N ARG A 262 -23.17 -6.42 13.20
CA ARG A 262 -22.24 -7.26 13.96
C ARG A 262 -21.41 -6.45 14.95
N SER A 263 -20.97 -7.08 16.03
CA SER A 263 -19.96 -6.50 16.90
C SER A 263 -18.58 -6.51 16.25
N ALA A 264 -17.76 -5.51 16.52
CA ALA A 264 -16.39 -5.45 16.03
C ALA A 264 -15.55 -6.65 16.49
N ILE A 265 -15.82 -7.14 17.69
CA ILE A 265 -15.14 -8.31 18.27
C ILE A 265 -15.42 -9.55 17.44
N SER A 266 -16.71 -9.84 17.15
CA SER A 266 -17.08 -11.03 16.38
C SER A 266 -16.53 -11.00 14.94
N VAL A 267 -16.39 -9.83 14.35
CA VAL A 267 -15.80 -9.68 13.02
C VAL A 267 -14.30 -9.97 13.05
N VAL A 268 -13.59 -9.44 14.04
CA VAL A 268 -12.15 -9.69 14.19
C VAL A 268 -11.87 -11.16 14.49
N GLU A 269 -12.65 -11.79 15.37
CA GLU A 269 -12.51 -13.21 15.69
C GLU A 269 -12.75 -14.11 14.46
N GLU A 270 -13.72 -13.79 13.62
CA GLU A 270 -13.93 -14.49 12.34
C GLU A 270 -12.72 -14.37 11.42
N ILE A 271 -12.16 -13.14 11.28
CA ILE A 271 -10.98 -12.90 10.45
C ILE A 271 -9.77 -13.66 11.00
N GLU A 272 -9.57 -13.65 12.31
CA GLU A 272 -8.49 -14.40 12.95
C GLU A 272 -8.62 -15.91 12.71
N ALA A 273 -9.84 -16.46 12.82
CA ALA A 273 -10.09 -17.88 12.55
C ALA A 273 -9.87 -18.25 11.07
N LEU A 274 -10.30 -17.41 10.15
CA LEU A 274 -10.06 -17.60 8.70
C LEU A 274 -8.57 -17.55 8.38
N ASP A 275 -7.83 -16.65 8.99
CA ASP A 275 -6.39 -16.51 8.81
C ASP A 275 -5.64 -17.73 9.36
N GLU A 276 -6.01 -18.21 10.54
CA GLU A 276 -5.43 -19.44 11.11
C GLU A 276 -5.71 -20.67 10.23
N ALA A 277 -6.93 -20.79 9.72
CA ALA A 277 -7.29 -21.86 8.79
C ALA A 277 -6.47 -21.77 7.49
N TYR A 278 -6.30 -20.56 6.95
CA TYR A 278 -5.47 -20.32 5.77
C TYR A 278 -4.03 -20.73 5.99
N HIS A 279 -3.40 -20.22 7.06
CA HIS A 279 -2.00 -20.56 7.37
C HIS A 279 -1.79 -22.05 7.66
N SER A 280 -2.79 -22.72 8.23
CA SER A 280 -2.74 -24.17 8.51
C SER A 280 -2.89 -25.04 7.26
N ALA A 281 -3.39 -24.49 6.17
CA ALA A 281 -3.55 -25.22 4.91
C ALA A 281 -2.25 -25.33 4.10
N PHE A 282 -1.22 -24.58 4.47
CA PHE A 282 0.06 -24.55 3.75
C PHE A 282 1.20 -25.13 4.58
N PRO A 283 2.18 -25.80 3.93
CA PRO A 283 3.45 -26.14 4.55
C PRO A 283 4.20 -24.88 5.02
N ASP A 284 5.19 -25.05 5.86
CA ASP A 284 6.03 -23.94 6.27
C ASP A 284 6.90 -23.41 5.12
N PHE A 285 7.48 -22.21 5.32
CA PHE A 285 8.24 -21.52 4.27
C PHE A 285 9.41 -22.38 3.77
N ALA A 286 10.11 -23.09 4.64
CA ALA A 286 11.27 -23.88 4.27
C ALA A 286 10.87 -25.12 3.45
N GLU A 287 9.73 -25.73 3.75
CA GLU A 287 9.17 -26.84 2.96
C GLU A 287 8.72 -26.37 1.59
N LEU A 288 7.97 -25.26 1.52
CA LEU A 288 7.57 -24.66 0.25
C LEU A 288 8.80 -24.26 -0.61
N ALA A 289 9.85 -23.72 0.01
CA ALA A 289 11.07 -23.35 -0.70
C ALA A 289 11.83 -24.56 -1.29
N LYS A 290 11.77 -25.73 -0.69
CA LYS A 290 12.38 -26.96 -1.23
C LYS A 290 11.72 -27.41 -2.52
N GLU A 291 10.41 -27.22 -2.63
CA GLU A 291 9.61 -27.70 -3.76
C GLU A 291 9.48 -26.63 -4.87
N TYR A 292 9.25 -25.39 -4.48
CA TYR A 292 8.93 -24.29 -5.40
C TYR A 292 10.03 -23.25 -5.54
N GLY A 293 11.13 -23.41 -4.79
CA GLY A 293 12.19 -22.42 -4.74
C GLY A 293 13.10 -22.45 -5.96
N ASP A 294 13.64 -21.28 -6.29
CA ASP A 294 14.72 -21.11 -7.27
C ASP A 294 15.92 -20.43 -6.57
N ALA A 295 16.71 -21.22 -5.85
CA ALA A 295 17.88 -20.71 -5.12
C ALA A 295 18.95 -20.07 -6.03
N ALA A 296 18.91 -20.32 -7.36
CA ALA A 296 19.74 -19.64 -8.35
C ALA A 296 19.10 -18.36 -8.88
N GLY A 297 17.84 -18.11 -8.54
CA GLY A 297 17.08 -16.96 -8.98
C GLY A 297 17.64 -15.66 -8.44
N LYS A 298 17.76 -14.66 -9.31
CA LYS A 298 18.31 -13.33 -9.01
C LYS A 298 17.22 -12.29 -8.71
N ARG A 299 15.95 -12.65 -8.80
CA ARG A 299 14.83 -11.74 -8.52
C ARG A 299 14.87 -11.26 -7.08
N LEU A 300 14.50 -10.00 -6.89
CA LEU A 300 14.44 -9.38 -5.58
C LEU A 300 13.00 -9.42 -5.05
N TYR A 301 12.85 -9.94 -3.86
CA TYR A 301 11.56 -10.07 -3.17
C TYR A 301 11.60 -9.42 -1.80
N ARG A 302 10.48 -8.87 -1.37
CA ARG A 302 10.21 -8.85 0.08
C ARG A 302 9.88 -10.28 0.50
N ILE A 303 10.22 -10.64 1.69
CA ILE A 303 9.97 -11.99 2.20
C ILE A 303 8.49 -12.40 2.07
N ARG A 304 7.58 -11.49 2.35
CA ARG A 304 6.14 -11.71 2.21
C ARG A 304 5.72 -12.01 0.78
N ASP A 305 6.25 -11.27 -0.20
CA ASP A 305 5.95 -11.50 -1.62
C ASP A 305 6.48 -12.87 -2.07
N LEU A 306 7.66 -13.28 -1.58
CA LEU A 306 8.23 -14.60 -1.86
C LEU A 306 7.39 -15.71 -1.24
N HIS A 307 6.97 -15.56 0.00
CA HIS A 307 6.09 -16.51 0.67
C HIS A 307 4.74 -16.66 -0.05
N HIS A 308 4.17 -15.53 -0.46
CA HIS A 308 2.95 -15.52 -1.24
C HIS A 308 3.14 -16.20 -2.62
N HIS A 309 4.29 -15.99 -3.25
CA HIS A 309 4.64 -16.66 -4.51
C HIS A 309 4.65 -18.20 -4.36
N TYR A 310 5.33 -18.73 -3.34
CA TYR A 310 5.34 -20.17 -3.08
C TYR A 310 3.94 -20.73 -2.77
N ARG A 311 3.18 -20.04 -1.94
CA ARG A 311 1.79 -20.45 -1.63
C ARG A 311 0.92 -20.44 -2.88
N ALA A 312 1.12 -19.51 -3.79
CA ALA A 312 0.36 -19.49 -5.04
C ALA A 312 0.67 -20.71 -5.91
N LEU A 313 1.94 -21.14 -5.99
CA LEU A 313 2.35 -22.35 -6.70
C LEU A 313 1.77 -23.61 -6.03
N PHE A 314 1.94 -23.74 -4.72
CA PHE A 314 1.38 -24.84 -3.95
C PHE A 314 -0.15 -24.95 -4.10
N ALA A 315 -0.85 -23.81 -4.02
CA ALA A 315 -2.30 -23.77 -4.16
C ALA A 315 -2.76 -24.22 -5.55
N ALA A 316 -2.02 -23.85 -6.60
CA ALA A 316 -2.30 -24.29 -7.97
C ALA A 316 -2.14 -25.81 -8.10
N ASP A 317 -1.07 -26.39 -7.56
CA ASP A 317 -0.79 -27.84 -7.64
C ASP A 317 -1.76 -28.68 -6.81
N HIS A 318 -2.26 -28.13 -5.69
CA HIS A 318 -3.16 -28.83 -4.77
C HIS A 318 -4.63 -28.42 -4.91
N ASN A 319 -4.96 -27.60 -5.91
CA ASN A 319 -6.31 -27.07 -6.16
C ASN A 319 -6.93 -26.40 -4.93
N LEU A 320 -6.10 -25.58 -4.23
CA LEU A 320 -6.52 -24.81 -3.06
C LEU A 320 -6.87 -23.37 -3.47
N GLU A 321 -7.79 -22.76 -2.75
CA GLU A 321 -8.09 -21.35 -2.89
C GLU A 321 -7.03 -20.51 -2.16
N LEU A 322 -6.40 -19.57 -2.88
CA LEU A 322 -5.44 -18.65 -2.31
C LEU A 322 -6.17 -17.43 -1.71
N TYR A 323 -6.25 -17.40 -0.40
CA TYR A 323 -6.90 -16.33 0.36
C TYR A 323 -6.06 -15.94 1.58
N ASP A 324 -5.74 -14.67 1.73
CA ASP A 324 -5.01 -14.13 2.88
C ASP A 324 -5.77 -12.95 3.48
N VAL A 325 -6.29 -13.09 4.69
CA VAL A 325 -7.14 -12.11 5.37
C VAL A 325 -6.35 -11.06 6.14
N THR A 326 -5.04 -11.26 6.30
CA THR A 326 -4.18 -10.38 7.10
C THR A 326 -3.54 -9.28 6.30
N ASP A 327 -3.66 -9.32 4.98
CA ASP A 327 -3.11 -8.29 4.12
C ASP A 327 -4.01 -7.07 4.08
N GLU A 328 -3.46 -5.89 4.35
CA GLU A 328 -4.18 -4.61 4.24
C GLU A 328 -4.84 -4.40 2.87
N ARG A 329 -4.32 -5.07 1.84
CA ARG A 329 -4.76 -4.99 0.46
C ARG A 329 -5.96 -5.85 0.14
N GLN A 330 -6.41 -6.66 1.09
CA GLN A 330 -7.35 -7.74 0.82
C GLN A 330 -8.74 -7.51 1.33
N SER A 331 -8.91 -6.60 2.25
CA SER A 331 -10.22 -6.36 2.83
C SER A 331 -11.20 -5.86 1.76
N GLY A 332 -11.56 -6.73 0.85
CA GLY A 332 -12.64 -6.58 -0.06
C GLY A 332 -12.34 -6.37 -1.53
N SER A 333 -11.08 -6.40 -1.98
CA SER A 333 -10.76 -6.26 -3.41
C SER A 333 -10.64 -7.57 -4.17
N ARG A 334 -10.60 -8.71 -3.51
CA ARG A 334 -10.37 -10.03 -4.13
C ARG A 334 -11.60 -10.88 -4.36
N ARG A 335 -12.78 -10.42 -4.03
CA ARG A 335 -14.01 -11.12 -4.40
C ARG A 335 -14.58 -10.49 -5.65
N SER A 336 -14.03 -10.84 -6.78
CA SER A 336 -14.67 -10.70 -8.09
C SER A 336 -14.27 -11.89 -8.94
#